data_fda4b0eb8b3789cb1bf0ae6f5f7c4d4e
#
_entry.id   fda4b0eb8b3789cb1bf0ae6f5f7c4d4e
#
_cell.length_a   1.000
_cell.length_b   1.000
_cell.length_c   1.000
_cell.angle_alpha   90.00
_cell.angle_beta   90.00
_cell.angle_gamma   90.00
#
_symmetry.space_group_name_H-M   'P 1'
#
loop_
_entity.id
_entity.type
_entity.pdbx_description
1 polymer ?
#
loop_
_entity_poly.entity_id
_entity_poly.type
_entity_poly.pdbx_seq_one_letter_code
_entity_poly.pdbx_strand_id
1 'polypeptide(L)'
;VPRQMIEKMYGPEVFYDEAANHMISEAYGKAYDECELEIASQPKVEIVQLEKGKPFIFTAEVAVKPEVALGEYKGLKVDKVSAEVTDEEVDAEIEKERERNARTVDVTDRAVQDKDQITLDFEGFVDGTAFEGGKGEDYPLTIGSGAFIPGFEDQLIGAEIGKETEVKVTFPEEYQAKELAGEEAVFKCTVKTIKVKELPELDDEFASDVSEEGETMEEYKAEVRGKLKERKEREAKEKKENQVVEQAVANAEIDLPEPMVDLQARQMADDFARRIMQQGMTLEQYFQF
;
A
#
# COMPACT_ATOMS: atom_id res chain seq x y z
N VAL A 1 26.09 7.75 -47.36
CA VAL A 1 27.41 7.21 -47.83
C VAL A 1 27.08 6.00 -48.71
N PRO A 2 27.66 5.87 -49.91
CA PRO A 2 27.39 4.71 -50.77
C PRO A 2 27.91 3.41 -50.10
N ARG A 3 27.12 2.32 -50.26
CA ARG A 3 27.40 0.99 -49.68
C ARG A 3 28.85 0.53 -49.93
N GLN A 4 29.33 0.71 -51.16
CA GLN A 4 30.69 0.33 -51.58
C GLN A 4 31.81 1.04 -50.78
N MET A 5 31.53 2.21 -50.22
CA MET A 5 32.48 2.98 -49.43
C MET A 5 32.53 2.45 -47.98
N ILE A 6 31.41 2.05 -47.44
CA ILE A 6 31.30 1.43 -46.11
C ILE A 6 31.94 0.04 -46.12
N GLU A 7 31.61 -0.78 -47.15
CA GLU A 7 32.25 -2.10 -47.31
C GLU A 7 33.79 -2.04 -47.47
N LYS A 8 34.34 -0.98 -48.08
CA LYS A 8 35.76 -0.76 -48.20
C LYS A 8 36.42 -0.34 -46.87
N MET A 9 35.70 0.39 -46.02
CA MET A 9 36.22 0.91 -44.74
C MET A 9 36.12 -0.08 -43.62
N TYR A 10 35.02 -0.81 -43.56
CA TYR A 10 34.62 -1.65 -42.41
C TYR A 10 34.43 -3.13 -42.77
N GLY A 11 34.59 -3.51 -44.03
CA GLY A 11 34.30 -4.87 -44.50
C GLY A 11 32.82 -5.09 -44.82
N PRO A 12 32.48 -6.14 -45.60
CA PRO A 12 31.10 -6.48 -45.92
C PRO A 12 30.31 -6.97 -44.69
N GLU A 13 30.98 -7.39 -43.63
CA GLU A 13 30.38 -7.97 -42.41
C GLU A 13 29.63 -6.95 -41.57
N VAL A 14 29.90 -5.66 -41.78
CA VAL A 14 29.22 -4.56 -41.05
C VAL A 14 27.68 -4.54 -41.21
N PHE A 15 27.19 -5.15 -42.27
CA PHE A 15 25.75 -5.24 -42.57
C PHE A 15 25.12 -6.57 -42.11
N TYR A 16 25.94 -7.52 -41.63
CA TYR A 16 25.45 -8.86 -41.30
C TYR A 16 24.55 -8.86 -40.08
N ASP A 17 24.87 -8.09 -39.07
CA ASP A 17 24.08 -8.04 -37.83
C ASP A 17 22.66 -7.49 -38.09
N GLU A 18 22.56 -6.42 -38.86
CA GLU A 18 21.26 -5.82 -39.18
C GLU A 18 20.44 -6.73 -40.11
N ALA A 19 21.08 -7.34 -41.12
CA ALA A 19 20.46 -8.29 -42.00
C ALA A 19 20.00 -9.57 -41.26
N ALA A 20 20.85 -10.07 -40.35
CA ALA A 20 20.53 -11.23 -39.51
C ALA A 20 19.33 -10.96 -38.60
N ASN A 21 19.29 -9.81 -37.93
CA ASN A 21 18.16 -9.42 -37.08
C ASN A 21 16.84 -9.36 -37.87
N HIS A 22 16.89 -8.81 -39.08
CA HIS A 22 15.71 -8.77 -39.93
C HIS A 22 15.25 -10.17 -40.36
N MET A 23 16.20 -11.01 -40.79
CA MET A 23 15.90 -12.39 -41.20
C MET A 23 15.43 -13.27 -40.04
N ILE A 24 15.99 -13.11 -38.84
CA ILE A 24 15.56 -13.80 -37.62
C ILE A 24 14.09 -13.46 -37.33
N SER A 25 13.75 -12.17 -37.33
CA SER A 25 12.37 -11.74 -37.02
C SER A 25 11.37 -12.32 -37.99
N GLU A 26 11.68 -12.33 -39.31
CA GLU A 26 10.77 -12.88 -40.32
C GLU A 26 10.66 -14.42 -40.23
N ALA A 27 11.80 -15.10 -40.09
CA ALA A 27 11.82 -16.58 -40.04
C ALA A 27 11.23 -17.11 -38.70
N TYR A 28 11.49 -16.42 -37.59
CA TYR A 28 10.90 -16.78 -36.29
C TYR A 28 9.39 -16.62 -36.30
N GLY A 29 8.87 -15.52 -36.87
CA GLY A 29 7.43 -15.32 -37.01
C GLY A 29 6.73 -16.44 -37.78
N LYS A 30 7.33 -16.85 -38.90
CA LYS A 30 6.81 -17.99 -39.69
C LYS A 30 6.87 -19.30 -38.89
N ALA A 31 7.97 -19.58 -38.23
CA ALA A 31 8.13 -20.79 -37.40
C ALA A 31 7.15 -20.82 -36.22
N TYR A 32 6.88 -19.64 -35.63
CA TYR A 32 5.88 -19.48 -34.57
C TYR A 32 4.47 -19.84 -35.05
N ASP A 33 4.09 -19.35 -36.24
CA ASP A 33 2.78 -19.60 -36.80
C ASP A 33 2.58 -21.08 -37.21
N GLU A 34 3.68 -21.79 -37.54
CA GLU A 34 3.66 -23.19 -37.99
C GLU A 34 3.72 -24.19 -36.82
N CYS A 35 4.24 -23.81 -35.64
CA CYS A 35 4.53 -24.79 -34.59
C CYS A 35 3.37 -25.10 -33.65
N GLU A 36 2.24 -24.39 -33.71
CA GLU A 36 1.04 -24.58 -32.85
C GLU A 36 1.36 -24.68 -31.33
N LEU A 37 2.53 -24.19 -30.87
CA LEU A 37 2.96 -24.24 -29.49
C LEU A 37 2.57 -22.98 -28.76
N GLU A 38 2.06 -23.12 -27.53
CA GLU A 38 1.89 -21.96 -26.62
C GLU A 38 3.25 -21.57 -26.04
N ILE A 39 3.94 -20.64 -26.71
CA ILE A 39 5.24 -20.13 -26.26
C ILE A 39 5.02 -19.15 -25.11
N ALA A 40 5.71 -19.41 -23.99
CA ALA A 40 5.55 -18.68 -22.73
C ALA A 40 6.78 -17.84 -22.33
N SER A 41 7.81 -17.77 -23.20
CA SER A 41 9.00 -16.95 -22.96
C SER A 41 9.43 -16.19 -24.21
N GLN A 42 10.30 -15.20 -24.04
CA GLN A 42 11.02 -14.62 -25.16
C GLN A 42 12.03 -15.65 -25.71
N PRO A 43 12.22 -15.70 -27.04
CA PRO A 43 13.19 -16.61 -27.63
C PRO A 43 14.63 -16.23 -27.27
N LYS A 44 15.41 -17.21 -26.82
CA LYS A 44 16.86 -17.09 -26.76
C LYS A 44 17.43 -17.48 -28.12
N VAL A 45 17.90 -16.48 -28.86
CA VAL A 45 18.38 -16.69 -30.23
C VAL A 45 19.91 -16.85 -30.20
N GLU A 46 20.39 -17.88 -30.87
CA GLU A 46 21.82 -18.11 -31.09
C GLU A 46 22.08 -18.29 -32.60
N ILE A 47 23.05 -17.52 -33.12
CA ILE A 47 23.48 -17.62 -34.51
C ILE A 47 24.48 -18.76 -34.64
N VAL A 48 24.10 -19.78 -35.40
CA VAL A 48 24.94 -20.96 -35.64
C VAL A 48 25.85 -20.74 -36.83
N GLN A 49 25.38 -20.10 -37.91
CA GLN A 49 26.12 -19.85 -39.13
C GLN A 49 25.73 -18.54 -39.78
N LEU A 50 26.69 -17.64 -39.96
CA LEU A 50 26.53 -16.38 -40.69
C LEU A 50 27.80 -16.12 -41.52
N GLU A 51 27.87 -16.75 -42.68
CA GLU A 51 29.04 -16.65 -43.59
C GLU A 51 28.60 -16.34 -45.01
N LYS A 52 29.40 -15.58 -45.74
CA LYS A 52 29.12 -15.22 -47.13
C LYS A 52 29.08 -16.44 -48.03
N GLY A 53 27.94 -16.63 -48.72
CA GLY A 53 27.73 -17.73 -49.66
C GLY A 53 27.31 -19.06 -49.03
N LYS A 54 27.08 -19.07 -47.74
CA LYS A 54 26.47 -20.17 -47.01
C LYS A 54 25.06 -19.79 -46.54
N PRO A 55 24.20 -20.78 -46.27
CA PRO A 55 22.88 -20.51 -45.67
C PRO A 55 23.04 -19.85 -44.29
N PHE A 56 22.18 -18.91 -43.98
CA PHE A 56 22.08 -18.38 -42.60
C PHE A 56 21.34 -19.39 -41.70
N ILE A 57 21.94 -19.76 -40.59
CA ILE A 57 21.40 -20.72 -39.65
C ILE A 57 21.40 -20.11 -38.24
N PHE A 58 20.27 -20.12 -37.59
CA PHE A 58 20.12 -19.75 -36.21
C PHE A 58 19.21 -20.73 -35.47
N THR A 59 19.32 -20.77 -34.15
CA THR A 59 18.41 -21.50 -33.27
C THR A 59 17.68 -20.50 -32.37
N ALA A 60 16.43 -20.80 -32.09
CA ALA A 60 15.65 -20.06 -31.11
C ALA A 60 15.12 -21.03 -30.06
N GLU A 61 15.61 -20.91 -28.83
CA GLU A 61 15.16 -21.69 -27.68
C GLU A 61 14.04 -20.92 -26.99
N VAL A 62 12.92 -21.59 -26.75
CA VAL A 62 11.73 -21.02 -26.11
C VAL A 62 11.20 -21.96 -25.04
N ALA A 63 10.69 -21.39 -23.97
CA ALA A 63 9.89 -22.15 -23.03
C ALA A 63 8.45 -22.24 -23.51
N VAL A 64 7.89 -23.43 -23.52
CA VAL A 64 6.46 -23.67 -23.79
C VAL A 64 5.69 -23.73 -22.49
N LYS A 65 4.42 -23.35 -22.55
CA LYS A 65 3.51 -23.47 -21.42
C LYS A 65 3.46 -24.93 -20.96
N PRO A 66 3.76 -25.20 -19.70
CA PRO A 66 3.78 -26.56 -19.16
C PRO A 66 2.37 -27.13 -19.04
N GLU A 67 2.25 -28.43 -19.17
CA GLU A 67 1.03 -29.14 -18.82
C GLU A 67 0.89 -29.21 -17.30
N VAL A 68 -0.34 -29.01 -16.80
CA VAL A 68 -0.67 -29.12 -15.39
C VAL A 68 -1.32 -30.47 -15.13
N ALA A 69 -0.68 -31.30 -14.33
CA ALA A 69 -1.29 -32.50 -13.83
C ALA A 69 -2.15 -32.18 -12.62
N LEU A 70 -3.46 -32.15 -12.79
CA LEU A 70 -4.40 -31.97 -11.70
C LEU A 70 -4.43 -33.20 -10.80
N GLY A 71 -4.12 -32.98 -9.50
CA GLY A 71 -4.33 -34.01 -8.48
C GLY A 71 -5.80 -34.17 -8.07
N GLU A 72 -6.04 -34.52 -6.82
CA GLU A 72 -7.39 -34.58 -6.28
C GLU A 72 -7.95 -33.14 -6.09
N TYR A 73 -8.79 -32.69 -7.02
CA TYR A 73 -9.44 -31.39 -7.00
C TYR A 73 -10.95 -31.47 -6.72
N LYS A 74 -11.51 -32.71 -6.62
CA LYS A 74 -12.92 -32.92 -6.28
C LYS A 74 -13.06 -33.43 -4.86
N GLY A 75 -14.15 -33.02 -4.18
CA GLY A 75 -14.41 -33.44 -2.81
C GLY A 75 -13.51 -32.80 -1.75
N LEU A 76 -12.87 -31.67 -2.09
CA LEU A 76 -12.06 -30.90 -1.17
C LEU A 76 -12.90 -30.42 0.02
N LYS A 77 -12.32 -30.48 1.21
CA LYS A 77 -12.96 -30.03 2.45
C LYS A 77 -12.34 -28.71 2.88
N VAL A 78 -13.19 -27.75 3.10
CA VAL A 78 -12.80 -26.42 3.59
C VAL A 78 -13.57 -26.10 4.87
N ASP A 79 -13.01 -25.24 5.69
CA ASP A 79 -13.63 -24.83 6.93
C ASP A 79 -14.89 -23.98 6.67
N LYS A 80 -15.91 -24.21 7.52
CA LYS A 80 -17.10 -23.36 7.49
C LYS A 80 -16.78 -22.03 8.12
N VAL A 81 -16.81 -20.97 7.31
CA VAL A 81 -16.69 -19.60 7.82
C VAL A 81 -18.05 -19.15 8.28
N SER A 82 -18.16 -18.69 9.53
CA SER A 82 -19.41 -18.10 10.06
C SER A 82 -19.63 -16.72 9.46
N ALA A 83 -20.88 -16.46 9.04
CA ALA A 83 -21.35 -15.15 8.62
C ALA A 83 -22.36 -14.56 9.62
N GLU A 84 -22.38 -15.09 10.85
CA GLU A 84 -23.24 -14.56 11.91
C GLU A 84 -22.79 -13.16 12.32
N VAL A 85 -23.75 -12.27 12.52
CA VAL A 85 -23.54 -10.89 12.99
C VAL A 85 -24.01 -10.80 14.41
N THR A 86 -23.13 -10.37 15.30
CA THR A 86 -23.46 -10.16 16.72
C THR A 86 -23.97 -8.73 16.96
N ASP A 87 -24.63 -8.52 18.09
CA ASP A 87 -25.12 -7.20 18.48
C ASP A 87 -23.96 -6.23 18.73
N GLU A 88 -22.86 -6.75 19.30
CA GLU A 88 -21.64 -5.96 19.56
C GLU A 88 -21.02 -5.43 18.26
N GLU A 89 -21.08 -6.21 17.18
CA GLU A 89 -20.56 -5.77 15.87
C GLU A 89 -21.45 -4.69 15.25
N VAL A 90 -22.76 -4.79 15.44
CA VAL A 90 -23.71 -3.76 15.00
C VAL A 90 -23.47 -2.46 15.79
N ASP A 91 -23.39 -2.55 17.11
CA ASP A 91 -23.14 -1.38 17.97
C ASP A 91 -21.76 -0.73 17.66
N ALA A 92 -20.74 -1.54 17.39
CA ALA A 92 -19.42 -1.03 17.00
C ALA A 92 -19.43 -0.30 15.64
N GLU A 93 -20.22 -0.75 14.68
CA GLU A 93 -20.35 -0.08 13.38
C GLU A 93 -21.14 1.24 13.51
N ILE A 94 -22.18 1.25 14.34
CA ILE A 94 -22.93 2.46 14.66
C ILE A 94 -22.05 3.48 15.39
N GLU A 95 -21.22 3.05 16.33
CA GLU A 95 -20.32 3.95 17.04
C GLU A 95 -19.26 4.56 16.09
N LYS A 96 -18.77 3.81 15.12
CA LYS A 96 -17.90 4.37 14.07
C LYS A 96 -18.60 5.45 13.26
N GLU A 97 -19.85 5.22 12.91
CA GLU A 97 -20.63 6.22 12.17
C GLU A 97 -20.91 7.45 13.02
N ARG A 98 -21.20 7.25 14.30
CA ARG A 98 -21.32 8.32 15.31
C ARG A 98 -20.06 9.16 15.39
N GLU A 99 -18.89 8.53 15.43
CA GLU A 99 -17.59 9.21 15.45
C GLU A 99 -17.32 10.01 14.17
N ARG A 100 -17.77 9.52 13.00
CA ARG A 100 -17.66 10.25 11.72
C ARG A 100 -18.53 11.50 11.68
N ASN A 101 -19.69 11.44 12.31
CA ASN A 101 -20.65 12.55 12.39
C ASN A 101 -20.41 13.46 13.59
N ALA A 102 -19.33 13.27 14.33
CA ALA A 102 -18.98 14.13 15.45
C ALA A 102 -18.74 15.57 15.00
N ARG A 103 -19.26 16.52 15.74
CA ARG A 103 -19.03 17.96 15.53
C ARG A 103 -17.83 18.42 16.33
N THR A 104 -17.06 19.30 15.76
CA THR A 104 -15.96 19.96 16.47
C THR A 104 -16.45 21.31 17.00
N VAL A 105 -16.44 21.46 18.31
CA VAL A 105 -16.92 22.67 19.00
C VAL A 105 -15.75 23.38 19.67
N ASP A 106 -15.66 24.69 19.48
CA ASP A 106 -14.65 25.52 20.15
C ASP A 106 -15.02 25.71 21.62
N VAL A 107 -14.05 25.45 22.51
CA VAL A 107 -14.18 25.62 23.96
C VAL A 107 -13.28 26.76 24.39
N THR A 108 -13.87 27.74 25.06
CA THR A 108 -13.15 28.96 25.50
C THR A 108 -13.19 29.21 27.01
N ASP A 109 -13.97 28.41 27.73
CA ASP A 109 -14.32 28.63 29.14
C ASP A 109 -13.67 27.66 30.13
N ARG A 110 -12.84 26.74 29.64
CA ARG A 110 -12.11 25.78 30.49
C ARG A 110 -10.68 25.53 30.01
N ALA A 111 -9.91 24.90 30.88
CA ALA A 111 -8.56 24.40 30.56
C ALA A 111 -8.64 23.11 29.72
N VAL A 112 -7.49 22.76 29.12
CA VAL A 112 -7.28 21.55 28.32
C VAL A 112 -7.58 20.28 29.12
N GLN A 113 -8.28 19.34 28.50
CA GLN A 113 -8.61 18.03 29.03
C GLN A 113 -8.13 16.90 28.09
N ASP A 114 -8.17 15.67 28.57
CA ASP A 114 -7.87 14.49 27.76
C ASP A 114 -8.83 14.41 26.55
N LYS A 115 -8.30 14.01 25.40
CA LYS A 115 -8.98 13.90 24.09
C LYS A 115 -9.36 15.23 23.45
N ASP A 116 -9.04 16.36 24.05
CA ASP A 116 -9.22 17.65 23.38
C ASP A 116 -8.30 17.78 22.16
N GLN A 117 -8.82 18.41 21.12
CA GLN A 117 -8.02 18.85 19.98
C GLN A 117 -7.58 20.29 20.24
N ILE A 118 -6.29 20.50 20.37
CA ILE A 118 -5.75 21.83 20.64
C ILE A 118 -4.93 22.32 19.46
N THR A 119 -4.86 23.64 19.31
CA THR A 119 -3.85 24.29 18.47
C THR A 119 -2.85 24.92 19.42
N LEU A 120 -1.58 24.54 19.29
CA LEU A 120 -0.54 25.05 20.17
C LEU A 120 0.65 25.60 19.41
N ASP A 121 1.29 26.61 20.00
CA ASP A 121 2.64 27.00 19.66
C ASP A 121 3.57 26.37 20.70
N PHE A 122 4.70 25.87 20.25
CA PHE A 122 5.72 25.33 21.16
C PHE A 122 7.13 25.70 20.69
N GLU A 123 8.03 25.84 21.64
CA GLU A 123 9.47 26.03 21.40
C GLU A 123 10.24 25.21 22.44
N GLY A 124 11.09 24.30 21.96
CA GLY A 124 11.86 23.36 22.78
C GLY A 124 13.28 23.83 22.99
N PHE A 125 13.77 23.63 24.21
CA PHE A 125 15.13 23.97 24.66
C PHE A 125 15.77 22.76 25.32
N VAL A 126 17.03 22.48 24.95
CA VAL A 126 17.91 21.55 25.64
C VAL A 126 19.06 22.36 26.23
N ASP A 127 19.34 22.22 27.51
CA ASP A 127 20.32 23.02 28.26
C ASP A 127 20.17 24.55 28.06
N GLY A 128 18.93 25.00 27.89
CA GLY A 128 18.61 26.43 27.70
C GLY A 128 18.86 26.93 26.25
N THR A 129 19.22 26.06 25.33
CA THR A 129 19.44 26.40 23.91
C THR A 129 18.34 25.81 23.05
N ALA A 130 17.70 26.65 22.21
CA ALA A 130 16.72 26.16 21.26
C ALA A 130 17.36 25.26 20.21
N PHE A 131 16.71 24.15 19.88
CA PHE A 131 17.22 23.18 18.91
C PHE A 131 16.39 23.18 17.62
N GLU A 132 17.02 22.78 16.52
CA GLU A 132 16.36 22.73 15.21
C GLU A 132 15.26 21.66 15.19
N GLY A 133 14.07 22.01 14.69
CA GLY A 133 12.88 21.16 14.74
C GLY A 133 12.09 21.19 16.06
N GLY A 134 12.60 21.91 17.09
CA GLY A 134 11.92 22.07 18.38
C GLY A 134 10.83 23.14 18.41
N LYS A 135 10.60 23.88 17.30
CA LYS A 135 9.62 24.96 17.25
C LYS A 135 8.49 24.64 16.29
N GLY A 136 7.26 24.88 16.72
CA GLY A 136 6.06 24.82 15.89
C GLY A 136 5.07 25.93 16.25
N GLU A 137 4.42 26.47 15.25
CA GLU A 137 3.35 27.46 15.41
C GLU A 137 2.06 26.90 14.80
N ASP A 138 0.93 27.17 15.45
CA ASP A 138 -0.40 26.68 15.04
C ASP A 138 -0.48 25.16 14.84
N TYR A 139 0.28 24.40 15.62
CA TYR A 139 0.36 22.95 15.49
C TYR A 139 -0.92 22.28 16.05
N PRO A 140 -1.64 21.50 15.25
CA PRO A 140 -2.80 20.75 15.71
C PRO A 140 -2.37 19.50 16.49
N LEU A 141 -2.80 19.37 17.73
CA LEU A 141 -2.51 18.23 18.60
C LEU A 141 -3.78 17.73 19.27
N THR A 142 -3.97 16.42 19.26
CA THR A 142 -5.01 15.76 20.08
C THR A 142 -4.36 15.22 21.35
N ILE A 143 -4.83 15.64 22.50
CA ILE A 143 -4.30 15.18 23.79
C ILE A 143 -4.61 13.68 23.97
N GLY A 144 -3.60 12.90 24.32
CA GLY A 144 -3.69 11.45 24.47
C GLY A 144 -3.49 10.67 23.17
N SER A 145 -3.13 11.34 22.07
CA SER A 145 -2.86 10.69 20.77
C SER A 145 -1.52 9.94 20.73
N GLY A 146 -0.57 10.31 21.56
CA GLY A 146 0.80 9.79 21.54
C GLY A 146 1.62 10.30 20.34
N ALA A 147 1.20 11.40 19.71
CA ALA A 147 1.91 12.00 18.58
C ALA A 147 3.23 12.68 18.98
N PHE A 148 3.33 13.10 20.24
CA PHE A 148 4.53 13.70 20.82
C PHE A 148 5.29 12.69 21.70
N ILE A 149 6.47 13.10 22.15
CA ILE A 149 7.29 12.30 23.07
C ILE A 149 6.53 12.03 24.38
N PRO A 150 6.73 10.85 25.00
CA PRO A 150 5.99 10.44 26.19
C PRO A 150 6.04 11.49 27.30
N GLY A 151 4.89 11.77 27.91
CA GLY A 151 4.75 12.73 29.00
C GLY A 151 4.61 14.19 28.55
N PHE A 152 4.64 14.48 27.26
CA PHE A 152 4.42 15.83 26.73
C PHE A 152 2.94 16.22 26.80
N GLU A 153 2.07 15.39 26.25
CA GLU A 153 0.63 15.64 26.16
C GLU A 153 -0.03 15.66 27.54
N ASP A 154 0.39 14.77 28.43
CA ASP A 154 -0.14 14.69 29.81
C ASP A 154 0.07 15.98 30.60
N GLN A 155 1.20 16.67 30.40
CA GLN A 155 1.51 17.91 31.10
C GLN A 155 0.77 19.13 30.55
N LEU A 156 0.18 19.03 29.35
CA LEU A 156 -0.69 20.05 28.78
C LEU A 156 -2.12 19.98 29.35
N ILE A 157 -2.50 18.89 29.99
CA ILE A 157 -3.78 18.78 30.70
C ILE A 157 -3.83 19.82 31.81
N GLY A 158 -4.83 20.68 31.79
CA GLY A 158 -4.97 21.80 32.72
C GLY A 158 -4.34 23.11 32.24
N ALA A 159 -3.70 23.13 31.06
CA ALA A 159 -3.21 24.37 30.45
C ALA A 159 -4.38 25.29 30.03
N GLU A 160 -4.22 26.58 30.27
CA GLU A 160 -5.23 27.58 29.90
C GLU A 160 -4.90 28.23 28.55
N ILE A 161 -5.94 28.60 27.81
CA ILE A 161 -5.77 29.29 26.52
C ILE A 161 -5.01 30.61 26.68
N GLY A 162 -3.99 30.82 25.86
CA GLY A 162 -3.18 32.03 25.81
C GLY A 162 -2.15 32.17 26.91
N LYS A 163 -2.04 31.16 27.82
CA LYS A 163 -0.99 31.14 28.85
C LYS A 163 0.15 30.23 28.45
N GLU A 164 1.39 30.71 28.69
CA GLU A 164 2.59 29.89 28.52
C GLU A 164 2.65 28.81 29.62
N THR A 165 2.83 27.57 29.19
CA THR A 165 2.98 26.39 30.05
C THR A 165 4.32 25.75 29.75
N GLU A 166 5.14 25.49 30.78
CA GLU A 166 6.40 24.75 30.62
C GLU A 166 6.14 23.25 30.74
N VAL A 167 6.56 22.49 29.70
CA VAL A 167 6.47 21.05 29.62
C VAL A 167 7.89 20.48 29.65
N LYS A 168 8.19 19.63 30.63
CA LYS A 168 9.51 19.00 30.79
C LYS A 168 9.43 17.53 30.45
N VAL A 169 10.21 17.12 29.47
CA VAL A 169 10.23 15.74 28.99
C VAL A 169 11.65 15.29 28.70
N THR A 170 11.84 13.97 28.70
CA THR A 170 13.10 13.35 28.29
C THR A 170 12.89 12.62 26.97
N PHE A 171 13.76 12.89 26.00
CA PHE A 171 13.72 12.18 24.73
C PHE A 171 14.01 10.68 24.93
N PRO A 172 13.33 9.79 24.21
CA PRO A 172 13.66 8.36 24.20
C PRO A 172 15.10 8.10 23.76
N GLU A 173 15.73 7.05 24.30
CA GLU A 173 17.10 6.67 23.93
C GLU A 173 17.25 6.29 22.43
N GLU A 174 16.15 5.83 21.79
CA GLU A 174 16.08 5.46 20.37
C GLU A 174 15.54 6.59 19.49
N TYR A 175 15.65 7.84 19.90
CA TYR A 175 15.14 8.96 19.11
C TYR A 175 15.96 9.16 17.83
N GLN A 176 15.28 9.54 16.73
CA GLN A 176 15.90 9.66 15.41
C GLN A 176 17.08 10.64 15.37
N ALA A 177 16.96 11.78 16.09
CA ALA A 177 18.04 12.74 16.25
C ALA A 177 18.94 12.29 17.43
N LYS A 178 20.10 11.72 17.11
CA LYS A 178 21.05 11.18 18.08
C LYS A 178 21.56 12.20 19.10
N GLU A 179 21.53 13.48 18.74
CA GLU A 179 21.97 14.60 19.58
C GLU A 179 20.95 14.92 20.70
N LEU A 180 19.71 14.48 20.52
CA LEU A 180 18.60 14.69 21.46
C LEU A 180 18.27 13.43 22.25
N ALA A 181 18.74 12.26 21.84
CA ALA A 181 18.41 10.98 22.46
C ALA A 181 18.85 10.93 23.93
N GLY A 182 17.90 10.70 24.84
CA GLY A 182 18.12 10.66 26.29
C GLY A 182 18.27 12.02 26.98
N GLU A 183 18.25 13.13 26.24
CA GLU A 183 18.40 14.48 26.82
C GLU A 183 17.09 15.01 27.39
N GLU A 184 17.20 15.80 28.47
CA GLU A 184 16.06 16.52 29.04
C GLU A 184 15.77 17.78 28.22
N ALA A 185 14.53 17.97 27.80
CA ALA A 185 14.06 19.14 27.09
C ALA A 185 12.95 19.87 27.85
N VAL A 186 12.97 21.17 27.76
CA VAL A 186 11.92 22.05 28.29
C VAL A 186 11.24 22.71 27.10
N PHE A 187 9.95 22.46 26.96
CA PHE A 187 9.13 23.10 25.93
C PHE A 187 8.30 24.22 26.55
N LYS A 188 8.34 25.39 25.94
CA LYS A 188 7.41 26.47 26.21
C LYS A 188 6.24 26.37 25.26
N CYS A 189 5.09 26.06 25.81
CA CYS A 189 3.88 25.77 25.06
C CYS A 189 2.81 26.82 25.31
N THR A 190 2.16 27.30 24.27
CA THR A 190 1.01 28.20 24.38
C THR A 190 -0.16 27.61 23.63
N VAL A 191 -1.22 27.26 24.34
CA VAL A 191 -2.46 26.75 23.73
C VAL A 191 -3.25 27.93 23.18
N LYS A 192 -3.51 27.93 21.88
CA LYS A 192 -4.29 28.96 21.19
C LYS A 192 -5.79 28.68 21.20
N THR A 193 -6.16 27.46 20.88
CA THR A 193 -7.56 27.04 20.80
C THR A 193 -7.72 25.65 21.41
N ILE A 194 -8.88 25.43 21.99
CA ILE A 194 -9.32 24.10 22.43
C ILE A 194 -10.58 23.77 21.65
N LYS A 195 -10.60 22.59 21.05
CA LYS A 195 -11.75 22.05 20.33
C LYS A 195 -12.10 20.68 20.91
N VAL A 196 -13.38 20.46 21.10
CA VAL A 196 -13.90 19.18 21.58
C VAL A 196 -14.66 18.50 20.46
N LYS A 197 -14.43 17.21 20.33
CA LYS A 197 -15.22 16.37 19.45
C LYS A 197 -16.49 15.99 20.19
N GLU A 198 -17.60 16.62 19.86
CA GLU A 198 -18.92 16.33 20.42
C GLU A 198 -19.59 15.27 19.55
N LEU A 199 -19.86 14.11 20.17
CA LEU A 199 -20.55 13.01 19.53
C LEU A 199 -22.06 13.24 19.56
N PRO A 200 -22.77 13.06 18.45
CA PRO A 200 -24.24 13.15 18.44
C PRO A 200 -24.85 12.11 19.38
N GLU A 201 -26.03 12.37 19.92
CA GLU A 201 -26.79 11.36 20.64
C GLU A 201 -27.28 10.27 19.69
N LEU A 202 -27.37 9.02 20.19
CA LEU A 202 -27.87 7.90 19.41
C LEU A 202 -29.41 7.83 19.56
N ASP A 203 -30.07 8.70 18.84
CA ASP A 203 -31.53 8.84 18.82
C ASP A 203 -32.11 8.71 17.39
N ASP A 204 -33.39 8.89 17.23
CA ASP A 204 -34.06 8.78 15.95
C ASP A 204 -33.68 9.91 14.99
N GLU A 205 -33.25 11.09 15.50
CA GLU A 205 -32.73 12.17 14.68
C GLU A 205 -31.40 11.76 14.03
N PHE A 206 -30.48 11.19 14.83
CA PHE A 206 -29.24 10.62 14.31
C PHE A 206 -29.49 9.51 13.29
N ALA A 207 -30.43 8.60 13.59
CA ALA A 207 -30.77 7.52 12.68
C ALA A 207 -31.28 8.05 11.33
N SER A 208 -32.13 9.04 11.33
CA SER A 208 -32.67 9.69 10.13
C SER A 208 -31.58 10.40 9.30
N ASP A 209 -30.54 10.96 9.96
CA ASP A 209 -29.46 11.66 9.30
C ASP A 209 -28.48 10.70 8.59
N VAL A 210 -28.26 9.48 9.12
CA VAL A 210 -27.25 8.54 8.65
C VAL A 210 -27.80 7.32 7.92
N SER A 211 -29.07 6.99 8.11
CA SER A 211 -29.75 5.87 7.45
C SER A 211 -30.16 6.23 6.02
N GLU A 212 -30.16 5.24 5.14
CA GLU A 212 -30.67 5.38 3.78
C GLU A 212 -32.19 5.16 3.69
N GLU A 213 -32.75 4.35 4.60
CA GLU A 213 -34.13 3.90 4.53
C GLU A 213 -34.90 4.02 5.86
N GLY A 214 -34.18 4.16 6.99
CA GLY A 214 -34.78 4.15 8.33
C GLY A 214 -34.94 5.54 8.93
N GLU A 215 -36.03 5.75 9.69
CA GLU A 215 -36.31 6.99 10.45
C GLU A 215 -36.10 6.79 11.96
N THR A 216 -35.88 5.55 12.40
CA THR A 216 -35.70 5.22 13.81
C THR A 216 -34.42 4.46 14.06
N MET A 217 -33.88 4.52 15.29
CA MET A 217 -32.72 3.76 15.71
C MET A 217 -32.90 2.24 15.56
N GLU A 218 -34.10 1.74 15.71
CA GLU A 218 -34.41 0.30 15.54
C GLU A 218 -34.27 -0.11 14.07
N GLU A 219 -34.82 0.69 13.15
CA GLU A 219 -34.70 0.49 11.70
C GLU A 219 -33.23 0.63 11.24
N TYR A 220 -32.53 1.65 11.72
CA TYR A 220 -31.11 1.84 11.42
C TYR A 220 -30.24 0.66 11.89
N LYS A 221 -30.47 0.14 13.11
CA LYS A 221 -29.82 -1.08 13.60
C LYS A 221 -30.09 -2.29 12.72
N ALA A 222 -31.33 -2.43 12.24
CA ALA A 222 -31.69 -3.51 11.33
C ALA A 222 -30.99 -3.38 9.97
N GLU A 223 -30.91 -2.16 9.43
CA GLU A 223 -30.17 -1.83 8.19
C GLU A 223 -28.67 -2.15 8.32
N VAL A 224 -28.01 -1.67 9.38
CA VAL A 224 -26.59 -1.94 9.64
C VAL A 224 -26.35 -3.43 9.78
N ARG A 225 -27.21 -4.16 10.48
CA ARG A 225 -27.15 -5.63 10.60
C ARG A 225 -27.28 -6.30 9.24
N GLY A 226 -28.17 -5.85 8.39
CA GLY A 226 -28.33 -6.33 7.02
C GLY A 226 -27.07 -6.14 6.19
N LYS A 227 -26.52 -4.93 6.19
CA LYS A 227 -25.25 -4.59 5.48
C LYS A 227 -24.06 -5.41 5.99
N LEU A 228 -23.94 -5.57 7.31
CA LEU A 228 -22.90 -6.41 7.93
C LEU A 228 -23.04 -7.88 7.53
N LYS A 229 -24.27 -8.39 7.52
CA LYS A 229 -24.55 -9.79 7.13
C LYS A 229 -24.16 -10.04 5.66
N GLU A 230 -24.58 -9.19 4.75
CA GLU A 230 -24.22 -9.30 3.33
C GLU A 230 -22.69 -9.23 3.12
N ARG A 231 -22.01 -8.34 3.83
CA ARG A 231 -20.55 -8.23 3.79
C ARG A 231 -19.90 -9.52 4.27
N LYS A 232 -20.29 -10.04 5.42
CA LYS A 232 -19.77 -11.31 5.99
C LYS A 232 -20.07 -12.52 5.12
N GLU A 233 -21.26 -12.61 4.53
CA GLU A 233 -21.62 -13.69 3.61
C GLU A 233 -20.74 -13.68 2.35
N ARG A 234 -20.45 -12.48 1.80
CA ARG A 234 -19.57 -12.32 0.67
C ARG A 234 -18.11 -12.71 1.03
N GLU A 235 -17.61 -12.20 2.15
CA GLU A 235 -16.27 -12.51 2.64
C GLU A 235 -16.12 -14.02 2.95
N ALA A 236 -17.12 -14.63 3.56
CA ALA A 236 -17.14 -16.06 3.84
C ALA A 236 -17.16 -16.90 2.55
N LYS A 237 -17.89 -16.45 1.53
CA LYS A 237 -17.91 -17.09 0.21
C LYS A 237 -16.54 -16.98 -0.48
N GLU A 238 -15.97 -15.79 -0.54
CA GLU A 238 -14.65 -15.54 -1.14
C GLU A 238 -13.56 -16.35 -0.42
N LYS A 239 -13.57 -16.38 0.91
CA LYS A 239 -12.61 -17.15 1.68
C LYS A 239 -12.74 -18.66 1.40
N LYS A 240 -13.98 -19.16 1.30
CA LYS A 240 -14.23 -20.56 0.94
C LYS A 240 -13.73 -20.88 -0.47
N GLU A 241 -14.01 -20.01 -1.45
CA GLU A 241 -13.55 -20.17 -2.84
C GLU A 241 -12.02 -20.19 -2.90
N ASN A 242 -11.36 -19.26 -2.21
CA ASN A 242 -9.90 -19.20 -2.14
C ASN A 242 -9.30 -20.45 -1.50
N GLN A 243 -9.86 -20.94 -0.39
CA GLN A 243 -9.39 -22.18 0.24
C GLN A 243 -9.50 -23.40 -0.69
N VAL A 244 -10.58 -23.49 -1.49
CA VAL A 244 -10.75 -24.57 -2.47
C VAL A 244 -9.69 -24.45 -3.58
N VAL A 245 -9.46 -23.26 -4.09
CA VAL A 245 -8.43 -23.00 -5.12
C VAL A 245 -7.04 -23.30 -4.59
N GLU A 246 -6.70 -22.85 -3.38
CA GLU A 246 -5.42 -23.12 -2.74
C GLU A 246 -5.16 -24.62 -2.58
N GLN A 247 -6.15 -25.38 -2.12
CA GLN A 247 -6.03 -26.83 -2.00
C GLN A 247 -5.89 -27.52 -3.36
N ALA A 248 -6.64 -27.08 -4.37
CA ALA A 248 -6.53 -27.62 -5.72
C ALA A 248 -5.16 -27.34 -6.34
N VAL A 249 -4.63 -26.13 -6.12
CA VAL A 249 -3.26 -25.75 -6.57
C VAL A 249 -2.20 -26.57 -5.82
N ALA A 250 -2.36 -26.74 -4.50
CA ALA A 250 -1.41 -27.54 -3.71
C ALA A 250 -1.37 -29.03 -4.11
N ASN A 251 -2.50 -29.55 -4.63
CA ASN A 251 -2.59 -30.92 -5.12
C ASN A 251 -2.15 -31.10 -6.57
N ALA A 252 -1.95 -29.99 -7.31
CA ALA A 252 -1.52 -30.04 -8.70
C ALA A 252 0.00 -30.13 -8.82
N GLU A 253 0.45 -30.86 -9.83
CA GLU A 253 1.86 -30.94 -10.20
C GLU A 253 2.09 -30.19 -11.51
N ILE A 254 3.08 -29.32 -11.52
CA ILE A 254 3.49 -28.54 -12.68
C ILE A 254 5.00 -28.34 -12.66
N ASP A 255 5.65 -28.56 -13.80
CA ASP A 255 7.05 -28.24 -14.00
C ASP A 255 7.15 -26.84 -14.61
N LEU A 256 7.41 -25.84 -13.78
CA LEU A 256 7.48 -24.43 -14.20
C LEU A 256 8.84 -24.12 -14.81
N PRO A 257 8.91 -23.80 -16.12
CA PRO A 257 10.16 -23.36 -16.73
C PRO A 257 10.67 -22.08 -16.08
N GLU A 258 11.98 -22.03 -15.76
CA GLU A 258 12.64 -20.86 -15.16
C GLU A 258 12.39 -19.54 -15.94
N PRO A 259 12.40 -19.52 -17.31
CA PRO A 259 12.11 -18.31 -18.06
C PRO A 259 10.68 -17.74 -17.83
N MET A 260 9.71 -18.59 -17.47
CA MET A 260 8.37 -18.10 -17.11
C MET A 260 8.37 -17.40 -15.75
N VAL A 261 9.10 -17.96 -14.79
CA VAL A 261 9.27 -17.35 -13.45
C VAL A 261 9.96 -15.99 -13.57
N ASP A 262 11.03 -15.93 -14.36
CA ASP A 262 11.77 -14.69 -14.61
C ASP A 262 10.90 -13.61 -15.29
N LEU A 263 10.11 -14.02 -16.28
CA LEU A 263 9.19 -13.09 -16.96
C LEU A 263 8.16 -12.53 -15.99
N GLN A 264 7.57 -13.39 -15.17
CA GLN A 264 6.59 -12.98 -14.17
C GLN A 264 7.21 -12.06 -13.11
N ALA A 265 8.41 -12.38 -12.63
CA ALA A 265 9.13 -11.55 -11.68
C ALA A 265 9.41 -10.14 -12.23
N ARG A 266 9.82 -10.03 -13.49
CA ARG A 266 10.01 -8.73 -14.16
C ARG A 266 8.70 -7.95 -14.29
N GLN A 267 7.62 -8.61 -14.70
CA GLN A 267 6.30 -7.96 -14.79
C GLN A 267 5.83 -7.43 -13.44
N MET A 268 6.00 -8.22 -12.37
CA MET A 268 5.66 -7.79 -11.01
C MET A 268 6.51 -6.58 -10.56
N ALA A 269 7.81 -6.57 -10.90
CA ALA A 269 8.69 -5.44 -10.60
C ALA A 269 8.28 -4.17 -11.37
N ASP A 270 7.92 -4.31 -12.66
CA ASP A 270 7.45 -3.20 -13.48
C ASP A 270 6.09 -2.65 -13.00
N ASP A 271 5.18 -3.52 -12.59
CA ASP A 271 3.88 -3.13 -12.03
C ASP A 271 4.04 -2.44 -10.67
N PHE A 272 4.98 -2.90 -9.86
CA PHE A 272 5.35 -2.24 -8.61
C PHE A 272 5.93 -0.84 -8.87
N ALA A 273 6.88 -0.74 -9.79
CA ALA A 273 7.48 0.54 -10.20
C ALA A 273 6.42 1.53 -10.70
N ARG A 274 5.48 1.06 -11.54
CA ARG A 274 4.37 1.90 -12.03
C ARG A 274 3.47 2.41 -10.91
N ARG A 275 3.15 1.58 -9.91
CA ARG A 275 2.35 2.00 -8.74
C ARG A 275 3.06 3.07 -7.91
N ILE A 276 4.36 2.91 -7.67
CA ILE A 276 5.16 3.91 -6.95
C ILE A 276 5.20 5.24 -7.72
N MET A 277 5.41 5.20 -9.05
CA MET A 277 5.38 6.41 -9.89
C MET A 277 4.02 7.11 -9.91
N GLN A 278 2.92 6.35 -9.88
CA GLN A 278 1.57 6.94 -9.78
C GLN A 278 1.33 7.67 -8.44
N GLN A 279 2.04 7.28 -7.39
CA GLN A 279 2.03 7.97 -6.10
C GLN A 279 2.99 9.19 -6.06
N GLY A 280 3.62 9.53 -7.17
CA GLY A 280 4.49 10.69 -7.30
C GLY A 280 5.92 10.48 -6.76
N MET A 281 6.31 9.24 -6.49
CA MET A 281 7.65 8.87 -6.02
C MET A 281 8.43 8.12 -7.09
N THR A 282 9.76 8.21 -7.06
CA THR A 282 10.64 7.33 -7.82
C THR A 282 10.98 6.08 -6.99
N LEU A 283 11.39 4.99 -7.67
CA LEU A 283 11.86 3.78 -6.96
C LEU A 283 13.05 4.08 -6.03
N GLU A 284 13.97 4.96 -6.46
CA GLU A 284 15.12 5.36 -5.65
C GLU A 284 14.68 6.07 -4.36
N GLN A 285 13.69 6.97 -4.45
CA GLN A 285 13.12 7.64 -3.29
C GLN A 285 12.40 6.64 -2.36
N TYR A 286 11.66 5.69 -2.91
CA TYR A 286 10.96 4.67 -2.12
C TYR A 286 11.91 3.79 -1.31
N PHE A 287 13.07 3.41 -1.86
CA PHE A 287 14.06 2.58 -1.14
C PHE A 287 14.97 3.37 -0.17
N GLN A 288 14.86 4.71 -0.13
CA GLN A 288 15.57 5.56 0.84
C GLN A 288 14.77 5.77 2.14
N PHE A 289 13.51 5.38 2.16
CA PHE A 289 12.63 5.35 3.34
C PHE A 289 12.54 3.94 3.93
#